data_c25df82cb6eb80ae28295d3b13681bfb
#
_entry.id   c25df82cb6eb80ae28295d3b13681bfb
#
_cell.length_a   1.000
_cell.length_b   1.000
_cell.length_c   1.000
_cell.angle_alpha   90.00
_cell.angle_beta   90.00
_cell.angle_gamma   90.00
#
_symmetry.space_group_name_H-M   'P 1'
#
loop_
_entity.id
_entity.type
_entity.pdbx_description
1 polymer ?
#
loop_
_entity_poly.entity_id
_entity_poly.type
_entity_poly.pdbx_seq_one_letter_code
_entity_poly.pdbx_strand_id
1 'polypeptide(L)'
;MTRNRSSLTKIALVAALVTGLTSLAPSAATASTLTRRDRMYQATNNSRLNNGVHVVDLHVTMSRIARRHSVAMANRGYIFHTTDPSSVYLQGVNWATWGENVGVTGSTISSIQSAFMQSSGHRANILNQRFRRVAVGAYRDDDGYLWVTVFFYG
;
A
#
# COMPACT_ATOMS: atom_id res chain seq x y z
N MET A 1 -59.18 75.83 24.33
CA MET A 1 -59.51 74.48 24.93
C MET A 1 -59.45 73.44 23.82
N THR A 2 -58.33 72.82 23.68
CA THR A 2 -58.22 71.65 22.70
C THR A 2 -57.29 70.63 23.28
N ARG A 3 -57.82 69.45 23.52
CA ARG A 3 -57.15 68.26 24.08
C ARG A 3 -56.24 67.61 23.05
N ASN A 4 -55.01 67.50 23.42
CA ASN A 4 -54.00 66.73 22.69
C ASN A 4 -54.17 65.23 23.00
N ARG A 5 -54.39 64.41 22.02
CA ARG A 5 -54.39 62.94 22.15
C ARG A 5 -53.09 62.40 21.56
N SER A 6 -52.22 61.96 22.42
CA SER A 6 -50.99 61.26 22.06
C SER A 6 -51.31 59.85 21.57
N SER A 7 -50.92 59.57 20.38
CA SER A 7 -51.02 58.22 19.76
C SER A 7 -49.77 57.41 20.14
N LEU A 8 -49.99 56.33 20.87
CA LEU A 8 -48.94 55.36 21.23
C LEU A 8 -48.74 54.37 20.08
N THR A 9 -47.66 54.52 19.34
CA THR A 9 -47.22 53.58 18.33
C THR A 9 -46.61 52.34 19.00
N LYS A 10 -47.25 51.19 18.87
CA LYS A 10 -46.70 49.92 19.32
C LYS A 10 -45.61 49.44 18.34
N ILE A 11 -44.36 49.41 18.79
CA ILE A 11 -43.25 48.82 18.05
C ILE A 11 -43.31 47.32 18.28
N ALA A 12 -43.63 46.56 17.25
CA ALA A 12 -43.54 45.10 17.25
C ALA A 12 -42.10 44.67 17.04
N LEU A 13 -41.52 44.07 18.06
CA LEU A 13 -40.17 43.48 18.00
C LEU A 13 -40.26 42.10 17.28
N VAL A 14 -39.81 42.07 16.03
CA VAL A 14 -39.67 40.78 15.29
C VAL A 14 -38.33 40.13 15.72
N ALA A 15 -38.40 39.11 16.54
CA ALA A 15 -37.24 38.26 16.86
C ALA A 15 -36.95 37.38 15.66
N ALA A 16 -35.88 37.65 14.93
CA ALA A 16 -35.36 36.78 13.88
C ALA A 16 -34.64 35.60 14.51
N LEU A 17 -35.24 34.41 14.42
CA LEU A 17 -34.63 33.16 14.83
C LEU A 17 -33.57 32.77 13.78
N VAL A 18 -32.30 33.05 14.07
CA VAL A 18 -31.19 32.56 13.24
C VAL A 18 -30.95 31.09 13.59
N THR A 19 -31.50 30.18 12.80
CA THR A 19 -31.13 28.76 12.86
C THR A 19 -29.75 28.59 12.24
N GLY A 20 -28.72 28.49 13.09
CA GLY A 20 -27.38 28.15 12.66
C GLY A 20 -27.34 26.72 12.12
N LEU A 21 -27.31 26.53 10.80
CA LEU A 21 -26.89 25.29 10.19
C LEU A 21 -25.39 25.10 10.51
N THR A 22 -25.08 24.27 11.51
CA THR A 22 -23.73 23.73 11.68
C THR A 22 -23.49 22.75 10.55
N SER A 23 -22.83 23.19 9.50
CA SER A 23 -22.26 22.35 8.47
C SER A 23 -21.22 21.44 9.13
N LEU A 24 -21.59 20.17 9.35
CA LEU A 24 -20.60 19.11 9.63
C LEU A 24 -19.77 18.94 8.36
N ALA A 25 -18.62 19.60 8.31
CA ALA A 25 -17.62 19.30 7.30
C ALA A 25 -17.24 17.81 7.45
N PRO A 26 -17.23 17.02 6.36
CA PRO A 26 -16.79 15.64 6.44
C PRO A 26 -15.35 15.65 6.96
N SER A 27 -15.12 14.95 8.08
CA SER A 27 -13.77 14.69 8.58
C SER A 27 -12.97 14.10 7.42
N ALA A 28 -11.91 14.80 6.99
CA ALA A 28 -10.98 14.26 6.03
C ALA A 28 -10.39 12.98 6.63
N ALA A 29 -10.91 11.83 6.17
CA ALA A 29 -10.33 10.55 6.50
C ALA A 29 -8.86 10.64 6.12
N THR A 30 -7.96 10.61 7.11
CA THR A 30 -6.52 10.63 6.89
C THR A 30 -6.19 9.45 6.00
N ALA A 31 -5.93 9.71 4.72
CA ALA A 31 -5.51 8.69 3.78
C ALA A 31 -4.24 8.05 4.36
N SER A 32 -4.38 6.82 4.85
CA SER A 32 -3.26 6.06 5.40
C SER A 32 -2.17 5.98 4.34
N THR A 33 -0.99 6.53 4.65
CA THR A 33 0.13 6.48 3.72
C THR A 33 0.55 5.03 3.52
N LEU A 34 0.40 4.50 2.31
CA LEU A 34 0.78 3.14 1.96
C LEU A 34 2.25 2.88 2.33
N THR A 35 2.49 1.75 2.98
CA THR A 35 3.85 1.31 3.29
C THR A 35 4.61 0.92 2.01
N ARG A 36 5.95 0.82 2.07
CA ARG A 36 6.75 0.31 0.93
C ARG A 36 6.31 -1.09 0.50
N ARG A 37 5.97 -1.95 1.46
CA ARG A 37 5.40 -3.28 1.20
C ARG A 37 4.12 -3.16 0.36
N ASP A 38 3.19 -2.33 0.79
CA ASP A 38 1.88 -2.23 0.15
C ASP A 38 1.99 -1.64 -1.27
N ARG A 39 2.89 -0.67 -1.47
CA ARG A 39 3.18 -0.14 -2.81
C ARG A 39 3.79 -1.19 -3.73
N MET A 40 4.71 -2.03 -3.24
CA MET A 40 5.30 -3.11 -4.04
C MET A 40 4.28 -4.20 -4.35
N TYR A 41 3.43 -4.56 -3.40
CA TYR A 41 2.31 -5.47 -3.60
C TYR A 41 1.36 -4.95 -4.69
N GLN A 42 0.96 -3.69 -4.61
CA GLN A 42 0.10 -3.07 -5.63
C GLN A 42 0.78 -3.03 -7.00
N ALA A 43 2.05 -2.65 -7.09
CA ALA A 43 2.80 -2.62 -8.34
C ALA A 43 2.89 -4.00 -8.98
N THR A 44 3.11 -5.05 -8.19
CA THR A 44 3.10 -6.44 -8.63
C THR A 44 1.73 -6.83 -9.20
N ASN A 45 0.63 -6.58 -8.48
CA ASN A 45 -0.71 -6.91 -8.94
C ASN A 45 -1.14 -6.09 -10.16
N ASN A 46 -0.77 -4.82 -10.24
CA ASN A 46 -1.01 -4.01 -11.43
C ASN A 46 -0.30 -4.58 -12.66
N SER A 47 0.96 -5.03 -12.50
CA SER A 47 1.68 -5.71 -13.60
C SER A 47 0.98 -7.01 -14.04
N ARG A 48 0.45 -7.79 -13.10
CA ARG A 48 -0.32 -9.00 -13.39
C ARG A 48 -1.61 -8.67 -14.16
N LEU A 49 -2.42 -7.74 -13.66
CA LEU A 49 -3.67 -7.32 -14.31
C LEU A 49 -3.44 -6.76 -15.72
N ASN A 50 -2.44 -5.91 -15.90
CA ASN A 50 -2.09 -5.32 -17.19
C ASN A 50 -1.60 -6.36 -18.22
N ASN A 51 -1.26 -7.57 -17.77
CA ASN A 51 -0.87 -8.69 -18.62
C ASN A 51 -1.91 -9.83 -18.61
N GLY A 52 -3.16 -9.58 -18.19
CA GLY A 52 -4.24 -10.57 -18.22
C GLY A 52 -4.11 -11.69 -17.19
N VAL A 53 -3.31 -11.51 -16.16
CA VAL A 53 -3.11 -12.50 -15.09
C VAL A 53 -3.86 -12.07 -13.83
N HIS A 54 -4.56 -13.00 -13.17
CA HIS A 54 -5.26 -12.70 -11.92
C HIS A 54 -4.32 -12.21 -10.82
N VAL A 55 -4.83 -11.41 -9.88
CA VAL A 55 -4.09 -10.93 -8.71
C VAL A 55 -3.67 -12.06 -7.78
N VAL A 56 -2.65 -11.79 -6.97
CA VAL A 56 -2.23 -12.65 -5.85
C VAL A 56 -2.58 -11.96 -4.53
N ASP A 57 -2.92 -12.76 -3.51
CA ASP A 57 -3.24 -12.25 -2.18
C ASP A 57 -1.98 -12.05 -1.34
N LEU A 58 -1.94 -10.95 -0.58
CA LEU A 58 -0.81 -10.67 0.30
C LEU A 58 -0.81 -11.56 1.54
N HIS A 59 0.27 -12.31 1.75
CA HIS A 59 0.49 -13.03 3.00
C HIS A 59 1.27 -12.16 4.00
N VAL A 60 0.55 -11.47 4.89
CA VAL A 60 1.13 -10.44 5.79
C VAL A 60 2.20 -11.01 6.72
N THR A 61 1.95 -12.18 7.34
CA THR A 61 2.91 -12.81 8.26
C THR A 61 4.19 -13.21 7.54
N MET A 62 4.08 -13.83 6.38
CA MET A 62 5.22 -14.24 5.55
C MET A 62 5.97 -13.02 5.00
N SER A 63 5.32 -11.89 4.80
CA SER A 63 5.96 -10.64 4.41
C SER A 63 6.94 -10.10 5.45
N ARG A 64 6.81 -10.48 6.72
CA ARG A 64 7.82 -10.18 7.75
C ARG A 64 9.11 -10.96 7.50
N ILE A 65 8.99 -12.21 6.99
CA ILE A 65 10.15 -13.03 6.60
C ILE A 65 10.83 -12.39 5.39
N ALA A 66 10.08 -12.06 4.34
CA ALA A 66 10.58 -11.37 3.16
C ALA A 66 11.29 -10.04 3.52
N ARG A 67 10.73 -9.28 4.49
CA ARG A 67 11.39 -8.06 4.97
C ARG A 67 12.72 -8.35 5.66
N ARG A 68 12.80 -9.40 6.50
CA ARG A 68 14.07 -9.79 7.12
C ARG A 68 15.12 -10.17 6.07
N HIS A 69 14.70 -10.84 4.98
CA HIS A 69 15.59 -11.15 3.87
C HIS A 69 16.10 -9.87 3.17
N SER A 70 15.21 -8.89 2.91
CA SER A 70 15.61 -7.60 2.36
C SER A 70 16.61 -6.85 3.26
N VAL A 71 16.43 -6.90 4.58
CA VAL A 71 17.40 -6.33 5.55
C VAL A 71 18.73 -7.10 5.50
N ALA A 72 18.68 -8.43 5.39
CA ALA A 72 19.90 -9.24 5.31
C ALA A 72 20.72 -8.95 4.05
N MET A 73 20.05 -8.71 2.91
CA MET A 73 20.72 -8.26 1.67
C MET A 73 21.36 -6.88 1.87
N ALA A 74 20.65 -5.92 2.48
CA ALA A 74 21.19 -4.60 2.78
C ALA A 74 22.43 -4.67 3.65
N ASN A 75 22.39 -5.45 4.75
CA ASN A 75 23.51 -5.60 5.67
C ASN A 75 24.74 -6.26 5.02
N ARG A 76 24.55 -7.06 3.97
CA ARG A 76 25.65 -7.69 3.22
C ARG A 76 26.13 -6.86 2.03
N GLY A 77 25.35 -5.85 1.61
CA GLY A 77 25.67 -5.00 0.47
C GLY A 77 25.49 -5.67 -0.90
N TYR A 78 24.86 -6.84 -0.98
CA TYR A 78 24.55 -7.52 -2.26
C TYR A 78 23.24 -8.31 -2.20
N ILE A 79 22.64 -8.55 -3.38
CA ILE A 79 21.43 -9.36 -3.52
C ILE A 79 21.77 -10.86 -3.55
N PHE A 80 20.94 -11.67 -2.92
CA PHE A 80 21.01 -13.13 -2.96
C PHE A 80 19.61 -13.71 -2.77
N HIS A 81 19.37 -14.89 -3.31
CA HIS A 81 18.13 -15.62 -3.08
C HIS A 81 18.11 -16.30 -1.72
N THR A 82 16.90 -16.51 -1.20
CA THR A 82 16.70 -17.27 0.03
C THR A 82 17.19 -18.70 -0.18
N THR A 83 18.13 -19.14 0.67
CA THR A 83 18.54 -20.56 0.72
C THR A 83 17.40 -21.36 1.33
N ASP A 84 17.00 -22.46 0.71
CA ASP A 84 15.90 -23.32 1.12
C ASP A 84 14.58 -22.53 1.42
N PRO A 85 13.93 -21.96 0.38
CA PRO A 85 12.69 -21.21 0.56
C PRO A 85 11.55 -22.04 1.13
N SER A 86 11.56 -23.36 0.92
CA SER A 86 10.55 -24.29 1.47
C SER A 86 10.56 -24.29 2.99
N SER A 87 11.72 -24.39 3.60
CA SER A 87 11.86 -24.32 5.06
C SER A 87 11.66 -22.91 5.62
N VAL A 88 12.04 -21.88 4.89
CA VAL A 88 11.99 -20.48 5.37
C VAL A 88 10.58 -19.90 5.27
N TYR A 89 9.88 -20.16 4.17
CA TYR A 89 8.59 -19.53 3.88
C TYR A 89 7.40 -20.50 3.98
N LEU A 90 7.55 -21.78 3.61
CA LEU A 90 6.44 -22.65 3.26
C LEU A 90 6.11 -23.72 4.30
N GLN A 91 6.73 -23.67 5.49
CA GLN A 91 6.38 -24.61 6.57
C GLN A 91 4.91 -24.45 7.00
N GLY A 92 4.18 -25.55 7.00
CA GLY A 92 2.77 -25.58 7.39
C GLY A 92 1.81 -24.93 6.39
N VAL A 93 2.25 -24.67 5.16
CA VAL A 93 1.46 -24.07 4.09
C VAL A 93 1.29 -25.08 2.95
N ASN A 94 0.10 -25.20 2.41
CA ASN A 94 -0.12 -25.96 1.16
C ASN A 94 0.42 -25.16 -0.02
N TRP A 95 1.32 -25.77 -0.79
CA TRP A 95 1.89 -25.17 -1.98
C TRP A 95 2.26 -26.27 -3.00
N ALA A 96 2.28 -25.92 -4.27
CA ALA A 96 2.75 -26.78 -5.35
C ALA A 96 3.92 -26.16 -6.13
N THR A 97 4.06 -24.84 -6.06
CA THR A 97 5.11 -24.09 -6.76
C THR A 97 5.40 -22.80 -6.03
N TRP A 98 6.63 -22.32 -6.18
CA TRP A 98 7.06 -21.03 -5.63
C TRP A 98 8.03 -20.31 -6.57
N GLY A 99 8.24 -19.03 -6.33
CA GLY A 99 9.24 -18.21 -7.01
C GLY A 99 9.62 -17.01 -6.18
N GLU A 100 10.80 -16.51 -6.35
CA GLU A 100 11.30 -15.35 -5.64
C GLU A 100 11.93 -14.35 -6.59
N ASN A 101 11.59 -13.06 -6.40
CA ASN A 101 12.28 -11.94 -7.02
C ASN A 101 12.98 -11.14 -5.94
N VAL A 102 14.26 -10.89 -6.11
CA VAL A 102 15.05 -10.03 -5.25
C VAL A 102 15.71 -8.93 -6.07
N GLY A 103 15.89 -7.76 -5.45
CA GLY A 103 16.53 -6.66 -6.15
C GLY A 103 16.82 -5.47 -5.25
N VAL A 104 17.67 -4.57 -5.77
CA VAL A 104 18.06 -3.32 -5.11
C VAL A 104 18.00 -2.18 -6.11
N THR A 105 17.62 -0.99 -5.63
CA THR A 105 17.62 0.24 -6.44
C THR A 105 17.84 1.47 -5.55
N GLY A 106 18.56 2.46 -6.04
CA GLY A 106 18.64 3.79 -5.44
C GLY A 106 17.41 4.68 -5.71
N SER A 107 16.39 4.14 -6.38
CA SER A 107 15.23 4.90 -6.87
C SER A 107 13.93 4.47 -6.15
N THR A 108 12.86 4.19 -6.87
CA THR A 108 11.50 3.98 -6.36
C THR A 108 11.01 2.54 -6.49
N ILE A 109 9.88 2.23 -5.86
CA ILE A 109 9.15 0.97 -6.07
C ILE A 109 8.76 0.79 -7.56
N SER A 110 8.33 1.86 -8.21
CA SER A 110 7.99 1.81 -9.64
C SER A 110 9.19 1.43 -10.50
N SER A 111 10.36 1.99 -10.19
CA SER A 111 11.60 1.71 -10.95
C SER A 111 12.02 0.26 -10.81
N ILE A 112 12.01 -0.31 -9.58
CA ILE A 112 12.39 -1.72 -9.38
C ILE A 112 11.35 -2.67 -9.98
N GLN A 113 10.06 -2.35 -9.92
CA GLN A 113 9.01 -3.14 -10.58
C GLN A 113 9.19 -3.14 -12.11
N SER A 114 9.52 -1.99 -12.70
CA SER A 114 9.81 -1.91 -14.13
C SER A 114 11.04 -2.75 -14.51
N ALA A 115 12.10 -2.71 -13.71
CA ALA A 115 13.28 -3.54 -13.90
C ALA A 115 12.95 -5.04 -13.82
N PHE A 116 12.13 -5.45 -12.85
CA PHE A 116 11.64 -6.83 -12.77
C PHE A 116 10.85 -7.24 -14.02
N MET A 117 10.00 -6.37 -14.54
CA MET A 117 9.22 -6.65 -15.76
C MET A 117 10.05 -6.67 -17.03
N GLN A 118 11.23 -6.05 -17.05
CA GLN A 118 12.17 -6.10 -18.17
C GLN A 118 13.09 -7.33 -18.11
N SER A 119 13.25 -7.95 -16.96
CA SER A 119 14.02 -9.18 -16.77
C SER A 119 13.16 -10.41 -17.03
N SER A 120 13.54 -11.28 -17.95
CA SER A 120 12.75 -12.46 -18.31
C SER A 120 12.44 -13.38 -17.13
N GLY A 121 13.41 -13.63 -16.24
CA GLY A 121 13.24 -14.47 -15.06
C GLY A 121 12.31 -13.85 -14.02
N HIS A 122 12.51 -12.58 -13.68
CA HIS A 122 11.64 -11.88 -12.73
C HIS A 122 10.22 -11.71 -13.28
N ARG A 123 10.10 -11.36 -14.56
CA ARG A 123 8.81 -11.26 -15.26
C ARG A 123 8.06 -12.60 -15.25
N ALA A 124 8.75 -13.70 -15.49
CA ALA A 124 8.15 -15.03 -15.47
C ALA A 124 7.53 -15.35 -14.09
N ASN A 125 8.20 -15.00 -13.00
CA ASN A 125 7.63 -15.12 -11.67
C ASN A 125 6.41 -14.21 -11.48
N ILE A 126 6.50 -12.92 -11.83
CA ILE A 126 5.38 -11.99 -11.69
C ILE A 126 4.15 -12.47 -12.46
N LEU A 127 4.30 -13.00 -13.66
CA LEU A 127 3.20 -13.39 -14.54
C LEU A 127 2.81 -14.87 -14.44
N ASN A 128 3.40 -15.65 -13.53
CA ASN A 128 3.06 -17.05 -13.36
C ASN A 128 1.61 -17.20 -12.87
N GLN A 129 0.78 -17.84 -13.67
CA GLN A 129 -0.64 -18.07 -13.39
C GLN A 129 -0.90 -19.08 -12.29
N ARG A 130 0.11 -19.89 -11.89
CA ARG A 130 -0.02 -20.85 -10.80
C ARG A 130 0.05 -20.22 -9.42
N PHE A 131 0.62 -19.01 -9.30
CA PHE A 131 0.71 -18.33 -8.03
C PHE A 131 -0.64 -17.73 -7.60
N ARG A 132 -0.95 -17.87 -6.31
CA ARG A 132 -2.16 -17.34 -5.64
C ARG A 132 -1.82 -16.39 -4.50
N ARG A 133 -0.64 -16.53 -3.92
CA ARG A 133 -0.18 -15.80 -2.75
C ARG A 133 1.16 -15.14 -3.00
N VAL A 134 1.38 -14.03 -2.29
CA VAL A 134 2.65 -13.31 -2.34
C VAL A 134 3.03 -12.79 -0.95
N ALA A 135 4.31 -12.88 -0.62
CA ALA A 135 4.91 -12.19 0.51
C ALA A 135 5.85 -11.11 -0.02
N VAL A 136 5.79 -9.92 0.56
CA VAL A 136 6.56 -8.77 0.10
C VAL A 136 7.38 -8.18 1.24
N GLY A 137 8.69 -8.14 1.05
CA GLY A 137 9.65 -7.39 1.86
C GLY A 137 10.15 -6.17 1.10
N ALA A 138 10.19 -5.02 1.77
CA ALA A 138 10.81 -3.82 1.24
C ALA A 138 11.49 -3.06 2.38
N TYR A 139 12.77 -2.80 2.24
CA TYR A 139 13.58 -2.10 3.22
C TYR A 139 14.41 -1.02 2.51
N ARG A 140 14.45 0.16 3.07
CA ARG A 140 15.35 1.22 2.62
C ARG A 140 16.43 1.38 3.68
N ASP A 141 17.69 1.24 3.26
CA ASP A 141 18.82 1.43 4.13
C ASP A 141 19.14 2.92 4.34
N ASP A 142 20.15 3.19 5.17
CA ASP A 142 20.57 4.53 5.53
C ASP A 142 21.27 5.26 4.37
N ASP A 143 21.83 4.53 3.41
CA ASP A 143 22.41 5.06 2.17
C ASP A 143 21.34 5.37 1.10
N GLY A 144 20.06 5.11 1.42
CA GLY A 144 18.95 5.40 0.55
C GLY A 144 18.63 4.32 -0.49
N TYR A 145 19.31 3.17 -0.46
CA TYR A 145 18.97 2.06 -1.35
C TYR A 145 17.74 1.30 -0.88
N LEU A 146 16.87 0.96 -1.82
CA LEU A 146 15.67 0.17 -1.59
C LEU A 146 15.94 -1.29 -1.97
N TRP A 147 15.90 -2.16 -0.98
CA TRP A 147 16.07 -3.61 -1.08
C TRP A 147 14.69 -4.28 -1.05
N VAL A 148 14.44 -5.18 -2.00
CA VAL A 148 13.12 -5.79 -2.19
C VAL A 148 13.24 -7.30 -2.31
N THR A 149 12.31 -7.99 -1.65
CA THR A 149 12.06 -9.43 -1.81
C THR A 149 10.58 -9.63 -2.10
N VAL A 150 10.25 -10.31 -3.18
CA VAL A 150 8.87 -10.70 -3.54
C VAL A 150 8.84 -12.21 -3.69
N PHE A 151 8.23 -12.89 -2.74
CA PHE A 151 8.13 -14.35 -2.71
C PHE A 151 6.70 -14.78 -3.07
N PHE A 152 6.58 -15.54 -4.13
CA PHE A 152 5.31 -16.04 -4.66
C PHE A 152 5.14 -17.52 -4.36
N TYR A 153 3.88 -17.95 -4.19
CA TYR A 153 3.55 -19.38 -4.11
C TYR A 153 2.08 -19.66 -4.52
N GLY A 154 1.78 -20.92 -4.85
CA GLY A 154 0.44 -21.40 -5.18
C GLY A 154 0.36 -22.90 -5.34
#